data_ce7f4f59490db39b4e8a57187ccb6a6e
#
_entry.id   ce7f4f59490db39b4e8a57187ccb6a6e
#
_cell.length_a   1.000
_cell.length_b   1.000
_cell.length_c   1.000
_cell.angle_alpha   90.00
_cell.angle_beta   90.00
_cell.angle_gamma   90.00
#
_symmetry.space_group_name_H-M   'P 1'
#
loop_
_entity.id
_entity.type
_entity.pdbx_description
1 polymer ?
#
loop_
_entity_poly.entity_id
_entity_poly.type
_entity_poly.pdbx_seq_one_letter_code
_entity_poly.pdbx_strand_id
1 'polypeptide(L)'
;MHQVTRLALVLFCCATCHLAFGQKLFQHCTAAFLNNKIVVDDYSPRGKCSLAATATGQLTVCTAELSPTSSVAVDKIAFKIAIRDQHTKTLVMYSDENFQQVDIQQVLSKCRQGDQIVLLTLDSQYALPHNDILVL
;
A
#
# COMPACT_ATOMS: atom_id res chain seq x y z
N MET A 1 6.59 45.74 30.16
CA MET A 1 7.46 44.53 30.23
C MET A 1 6.72 43.25 30.43
N HIS A 2 5.69 43.16 31.24
CA HIS A 2 4.97 41.90 31.48
C HIS A 2 4.11 41.45 30.28
N GLN A 3 3.65 42.35 29.42
CA GLN A 3 2.84 41.97 28.24
C GLN A 3 3.66 41.36 27.10
N VAL A 4 4.90 41.79 26.93
CA VAL A 4 5.78 41.26 25.86
C VAL A 4 6.22 39.83 26.21
N THR A 5 6.46 39.55 27.48
CA THR A 5 6.87 38.23 27.94
C THR A 5 5.73 37.21 27.79
N ARG A 6 4.46 37.64 28.02
CA ARG A 6 3.30 36.77 27.82
C ARG A 6 3.03 36.49 26.35
N LEU A 7 3.24 37.46 25.48
CA LEU A 7 3.08 37.30 24.03
C LEU A 7 4.14 36.35 23.45
N ALA A 8 5.39 36.49 23.92
CA ALA A 8 6.48 35.60 23.53
C ALA A 8 6.25 34.16 23.98
N LEU A 9 5.69 33.96 25.17
CA LEU A 9 5.38 32.62 25.69
C LEU A 9 4.25 31.95 24.91
N VAL A 10 3.20 32.70 24.51
CA VAL A 10 2.08 32.20 23.70
C VAL A 10 2.54 31.85 22.29
N LEU A 11 3.38 32.69 21.69
CA LEU A 11 3.96 32.42 20.37
C LEU A 11 4.87 31.19 20.38
N PHE A 12 5.63 30.97 21.46
CA PHE A 12 6.49 29.80 21.62
C PHE A 12 5.66 28.52 21.80
N CYS A 13 4.56 28.55 22.57
CA CYS A 13 3.64 27.42 22.70
C CYS A 13 2.96 27.05 21.37
N CYS A 14 2.56 28.04 20.56
CA CYS A 14 1.95 27.77 19.25
C CYS A 14 2.96 27.14 18.26
N ALA A 15 4.23 27.56 18.29
CA ALA A 15 5.27 27.01 17.44
C ALA A 15 5.59 25.53 17.77
N THR A 16 5.53 25.15 19.03
CA THR A 16 5.77 23.76 19.45
C THR A 16 4.61 22.83 19.12
N CYS A 17 3.37 23.34 19.05
CA CYS A 17 2.22 22.51 18.64
C CYS A 17 2.26 22.12 17.17
N HIS A 18 2.84 22.93 16.28
CA HIS A 18 2.94 22.58 14.86
C HIS A 18 3.96 21.48 14.57
N LEU A 19 4.98 21.31 15.41
CA LEU A 19 5.99 20.26 15.24
C LEU A 19 5.50 18.87 15.68
N ALA A 20 4.47 18.79 16.52
CA ALA A 20 3.94 17.52 17.02
C ALA A 20 3.04 16.78 16.01
N PHE A 21 2.46 17.46 15.02
CA PHE A 21 1.57 16.86 14.02
C PHE A 21 2.29 16.22 12.83
N GLY A 22 3.59 16.53 12.59
CA GLY A 22 4.35 16.02 11.45
C GLY A 22 4.97 14.64 11.64
N GLN A 23 4.98 14.08 12.85
CA GLN A 23 5.80 12.89 13.16
C GLN A 23 5.05 11.55 13.12
N LYS A 24 3.73 11.51 12.87
CA LYS A 24 2.96 10.26 12.97
C LYS A 24 2.52 9.66 11.65
N LEU A 25 2.87 10.24 10.50
CA LEU A 25 2.12 9.92 9.29
C LEU A 25 2.52 8.64 8.59
N PHE A 26 3.72 8.11 8.63
CA PHE A 26 4.06 6.84 7.98
C PHE A 26 5.34 6.26 8.55
N GLN A 27 5.23 5.38 9.55
CA GLN A 27 6.38 4.61 10.02
C GLN A 27 6.77 3.48 9.07
N HIS A 28 5.82 3.00 8.23
CA HIS A 28 6.05 1.87 7.35
C HIS A 28 5.31 2.06 6.03
N CYS A 29 6.06 2.34 4.98
CA CYS A 29 5.55 2.26 3.62
C CYS A 29 5.42 0.79 3.21
N THR A 30 4.26 0.40 2.66
CA THR A 30 4.04 -0.95 2.14
C THR A 30 3.61 -0.90 0.69
N ALA A 31 3.97 -1.92 -0.06
CA ALA A 31 3.60 -2.05 -1.47
C ALA A 31 3.54 -3.52 -1.88
N ALA A 32 2.85 -3.79 -2.99
CA ALA A 32 2.89 -5.08 -3.65
C ALA A 32 4.12 -5.17 -4.58
N PHE A 33 4.74 -6.33 -4.57
CA PHE A 33 5.88 -6.65 -5.41
C PHE A 33 5.62 -7.94 -6.19
N LEU A 34 6.03 -7.96 -7.44
CA LEU A 34 6.05 -9.16 -8.26
C LEU A 34 7.50 -9.47 -8.62
N ASN A 35 8.00 -10.62 -8.20
CA ASN A 35 9.41 -11.01 -8.34
C ASN A 35 10.36 -9.91 -7.81
N ASN A 36 10.05 -9.35 -6.65
CA ASN A 36 10.80 -8.27 -5.98
C ASN A 36 10.79 -6.92 -6.73
N LYS A 37 9.96 -6.79 -7.75
CA LYS A 37 9.76 -5.53 -8.46
C LYS A 37 8.41 -4.92 -8.06
N ILE A 38 8.40 -3.65 -7.71
CA ILE A 38 7.17 -2.95 -7.30
C ILE A 38 6.13 -2.97 -8.42
N VAL A 39 4.89 -3.25 -8.07
CA VAL A 39 3.78 -3.35 -9.03
C VAL A 39 3.19 -1.99 -9.37
N VAL A 40 3.16 -1.07 -8.41
CA VAL A 40 2.65 0.28 -8.66
C VAL A 40 3.59 1.04 -9.60
N ASP A 41 3.02 1.73 -10.58
CA ASP A 41 3.79 2.51 -11.55
C ASP A 41 4.43 3.78 -10.94
N ASP A 42 3.74 4.40 -9.98
CA ASP A 42 4.22 5.56 -9.24
C ASP A 42 3.70 5.49 -7.81
N TYR A 43 4.59 5.54 -6.83
CA TYR A 43 4.20 5.52 -5.41
C TYR A 43 3.76 6.92 -4.97
N SER A 44 2.62 7.33 -5.48
CA SER A 44 1.96 8.61 -5.19
C SER A 44 0.45 8.38 -5.07
N PRO A 45 -0.35 9.35 -4.63
CA PRO A 45 -1.81 9.22 -4.62
C PRO A 45 -2.44 8.92 -5.99
N ARG A 46 -1.70 9.17 -7.08
CA ARG A 46 -2.15 8.91 -8.46
C ARG A 46 -1.64 7.60 -9.03
N GLY A 47 -0.78 6.89 -8.30
CA GLY A 47 -0.20 5.64 -8.75
C GLY A 47 -1.25 4.56 -8.99
N LYS A 48 -1.01 3.72 -9.99
CA LYS A 48 -1.89 2.63 -10.40
C LYS A 48 -1.12 1.33 -10.47
N CYS A 49 -1.80 0.26 -10.10
CA CYS A 49 -1.29 -1.09 -10.24
C CYS A 49 -2.03 -1.80 -11.36
N SER A 50 -1.30 -2.45 -12.24
CA SER A 50 -1.88 -3.31 -13.29
C SER A 50 -0.95 -4.49 -13.57
N LEU A 51 -1.53 -5.61 -13.95
CA LEU A 51 -0.80 -6.80 -14.37
C LEU A 51 -1.46 -7.37 -15.62
N ALA A 52 -0.62 -7.83 -16.56
CA ALA A 52 -1.11 -8.60 -17.69
C ALA A 52 -1.72 -9.93 -17.20
N ALA A 53 -2.75 -10.41 -17.86
CA ALA A 53 -3.37 -11.72 -17.55
C ALA A 53 -2.38 -12.88 -17.69
N THR A 54 -1.28 -12.68 -18.41
CA THR A 54 -0.19 -13.64 -18.62
C THR A 54 1.00 -13.43 -17.70
N ALA A 55 0.93 -12.52 -16.73
CA ALA A 55 2.01 -12.26 -15.79
C ALA A 55 2.39 -13.52 -15.00
N THR A 56 3.67 -13.69 -14.73
CA THR A 56 4.21 -14.83 -13.99
C THR A 56 5.03 -14.35 -12.80
N GLY A 57 5.16 -15.17 -11.78
CA GLY A 57 6.05 -14.95 -10.66
C GLY A 57 5.33 -14.94 -9.32
N GLN A 58 6.09 -14.61 -8.27
CA GLN A 58 5.61 -14.58 -6.90
C GLN A 58 5.17 -13.17 -6.52
N LEU A 59 3.90 -13.04 -6.15
CA LEU A 59 3.35 -11.81 -5.59
C LEU A 59 3.57 -11.78 -4.08
N THR A 60 4.12 -10.69 -3.59
CA THR A 60 4.33 -10.43 -2.17
C THR A 60 3.81 -9.05 -1.80
N VAL A 61 3.48 -8.85 -0.54
CA VAL A 61 3.27 -7.53 0.06
C VAL A 61 4.39 -7.31 1.07
N CYS A 62 5.12 -6.22 0.91
CA CYS A 62 6.29 -5.95 1.73
C CYS A 62 6.29 -4.53 2.26
N THR A 63 6.92 -4.34 3.42
CA THR A 63 7.43 -3.01 3.75
C THR A 63 8.48 -2.63 2.70
N ALA A 64 8.58 -1.36 2.38
CA ALA A 64 9.41 -0.89 1.28
C ALA A 64 10.27 0.30 1.68
N GLU A 65 11.49 0.32 1.20
CA GLU A 65 12.32 1.52 1.15
C GLU A 65 12.14 2.19 -0.21
N LEU A 66 11.64 3.41 -0.17
CA LEU A 66 11.35 4.20 -1.37
C LEU A 66 12.40 5.28 -1.53
N SER A 67 13.02 5.33 -2.70
CA SER A 67 13.92 6.40 -3.10
C SER A 67 13.51 6.93 -4.47
N PRO A 68 14.00 8.12 -4.90
CA PRO A 68 13.68 8.66 -6.22
C PRO A 68 14.08 7.74 -7.38
N THR A 69 15.05 6.85 -7.17
CA THR A 69 15.63 5.99 -8.21
C THR A 69 15.27 4.53 -8.06
N SER A 70 14.79 4.08 -6.88
CA SER A 70 14.48 2.68 -6.65
C SER A 70 13.47 2.48 -5.54
N SER A 71 12.78 1.34 -5.60
CA SER A 71 11.90 0.85 -4.55
C SER A 71 12.33 -0.56 -4.18
N VAL A 72 12.72 -0.77 -2.94
CA VAL A 72 13.28 -2.03 -2.45
C VAL A 72 12.33 -2.65 -1.43
N ALA A 73 11.96 -3.91 -1.65
CA ALA A 73 11.22 -4.71 -0.67
C ALA A 73 12.12 -5.04 0.53
N VAL A 74 11.60 -4.86 1.73
CA VAL A 74 12.34 -5.14 2.97
C VAL A 74 11.78 -6.38 3.65
N ASP A 75 10.62 -6.28 4.31
CA ASP A 75 10.01 -7.38 5.03
C ASP A 75 8.68 -7.80 4.41
N LYS A 76 8.48 -9.10 4.21
CA LYS A 76 7.18 -9.64 3.80
C LYS A 76 6.19 -9.51 4.94
N ILE A 77 4.96 -9.11 4.60
CA ILE A 77 3.83 -9.09 5.54
C ILE A 77 2.72 -10.00 5.04
N ALA A 78 1.93 -10.50 5.97
CA ALA A 78 0.80 -11.37 5.63
C ALA A 78 -0.34 -10.58 4.99
N PHE A 79 -1.00 -11.18 4.00
CA PHE A 79 -2.12 -10.57 3.29
C PHE A 79 -3.14 -11.62 2.84
N LYS A 80 -4.35 -11.16 2.59
CA LYS A 80 -5.40 -11.91 1.92
C LYS A 80 -5.64 -11.35 0.53
N ILE A 81 -6.26 -12.15 -0.32
CA ILE A 81 -6.58 -11.77 -1.70
C ILE A 81 -8.09 -11.86 -1.90
N ALA A 82 -8.66 -10.81 -2.45
CA ALA A 82 -10.02 -10.78 -2.97
C ALA A 82 -9.99 -10.38 -4.44
N ILE A 83 -11.05 -10.72 -5.17
CA ILE A 83 -11.22 -10.36 -6.57
C ILE A 83 -12.50 -9.54 -6.68
N ARG A 84 -12.40 -8.36 -7.30
CA ARG A 84 -13.54 -7.50 -7.60
C ARG A 84 -13.94 -7.69 -9.05
N ASP A 85 -15.18 -8.12 -9.27
CA ASP A 85 -15.76 -8.24 -10.59
C ASP A 85 -15.90 -6.88 -11.27
N GLN A 86 -15.48 -6.78 -12.53
CA GLN A 86 -15.51 -5.50 -13.25
C GLN A 86 -16.93 -4.99 -13.53
N HIS A 87 -17.91 -5.87 -13.67
CA HIS A 87 -19.28 -5.50 -14.01
C HIS A 87 -20.16 -5.25 -12.79
N THR A 88 -20.16 -6.17 -11.85
CA THR A 88 -21.01 -6.10 -10.65
C THR A 88 -20.37 -5.33 -9.51
N LYS A 89 -19.07 -5.12 -9.56
CA LYS A 89 -18.26 -4.55 -8.47
C LYS A 89 -18.29 -5.39 -7.18
N THR A 90 -18.78 -6.61 -7.26
CA THR A 90 -18.80 -7.55 -6.13
C THR A 90 -17.38 -7.99 -5.78
N LEU A 91 -17.06 -7.97 -4.51
CA LEU A 91 -15.80 -8.44 -3.97
C LEU A 91 -15.97 -9.85 -3.42
N VAL A 92 -15.19 -10.79 -3.95
CA VAL A 92 -15.21 -12.19 -3.53
C VAL A 92 -13.81 -12.58 -3.05
N MET A 93 -13.72 -13.22 -1.90
CA MET A 93 -12.43 -13.72 -1.40
C MET A 93 -11.90 -14.81 -2.34
N TYR A 94 -10.64 -14.67 -2.72
CA TYR A 94 -9.93 -15.68 -3.51
C TYR A 94 -9.78 -17.00 -2.73
N SER A 95 -9.41 -16.89 -1.46
CA SER A 95 -9.37 -18.00 -0.51
C SER A 95 -9.46 -17.47 0.93
N ASP A 96 -9.62 -18.36 1.89
CA ASP A 96 -9.58 -18.01 3.32
C ASP A 96 -8.14 -17.97 3.87
N GLU A 97 -7.15 -18.33 3.07
CA GLU A 97 -5.77 -18.40 3.47
C GLU A 97 -5.13 -17.02 3.65
N ASN A 98 -4.17 -16.97 4.57
CA ASN A 98 -3.26 -15.85 4.72
C ASN A 98 -1.98 -16.16 3.94
N PHE A 99 -1.59 -15.26 3.05
CA PHE A 99 -0.40 -15.44 2.23
C PHE A 99 0.74 -14.56 2.72
N GLN A 100 1.96 -15.04 2.58
CA GLN A 100 3.17 -14.21 2.58
C GLN A 100 3.74 -14.09 1.18
N GLN A 101 3.41 -15.03 0.32
CA GLN A 101 3.66 -14.99 -1.12
C GLN A 101 2.66 -15.90 -1.82
N VAL A 102 2.37 -15.62 -3.07
CA VAL A 102 1.46 -16.41 -3.90
C VAL A 102 1.93 -16.40 -5.35
N ASP A 103 1.77 -17.51 -6.05
CA ASP A 103 1.96 -17.56 -7.49
C ASP A 103 0.85 -16.76 -8.17
N ILE A 104 1.24 -15.68 -8.86
CA ILE A 104 0.29 -14.76 -9.48
C ILE A 104 -0.58 -15.43 -10.55
N GLN A 105 -0.06 -16.45 -11.24
CA GLN A 105 -0.84 -17.17 -12.27
C GLN A 105 -2.03 -17.90 -11.68
N GLN A 106 -1.91 -18.44 -10.48
CA GLN A 106 -3.02 -19.09 -9.81
C GLN A 106 -4.15 -18.09 -9.51
N VAL A 107 -3.81 -16.88 -9.10
CA VAL A 107 -4.77 -15.81 -8.85
C VAL A 107 -5.37 -15.33 -10.17
N LEU A 108 -4.54 -15.06 -11.17
CA LEU A 108 -4.99 -14.59 -12.48
C LEU A 108 -5.92 -15.58 -13.20
N SER A 109 -5.75 -16.89 -12.94
CA SER A 109 -6.63 -17.93 -13.49
C SER A 109 -8.08 -17.81 -13.01
N LYS A 110 -8.32 -17.12 -11.92
CA LYS A 110 -9.65 -16.84 -11.37
C LYS A 110 -10.19 -15.47 -11.76
N CYS A 111 -9.40 -14.67 -12.47
CA CYS A 111 -9.76 -13.33 -12.91
C CYS A 111 -10.14 -13.33 -14.39
N ARG A 112 -10.96 -12.37 -14.75
CA ARG A 112 -11.21 -11.97 -16.14
C ARG A 112 -10.51 -10.65 -16.42
N GLN A 113 -10.25 -10.36 -17.67
CA GLN A 113 -9.74 -9.05 -18.08
C GLN A 113 -10.70 -7.94 -17.59
N GLY A 114 -10.13 -6.94 -16.93
CA GLY A 114 -10.90 -5.85 -16.32
C GLY A 114 -11.27 -6.05 -14.85
N ASP A 115 -11.14 -7.27 -14.32
CA ASP A 115 -11.29 -7.52 -12.87
C ASP A 115 -10.14 -6.86 -12.10
N GLN A 116 -10.32 -6.68 -10.81
CA GLN A 116 -9.29 -6.16 -9.92
C GLN A 116 -8.93 -7.20 -8.86
N ILE A 117 -7.64 -7.41 -8.69
CA ILE A 117 -7.11 -8.15 -7.55
C ILE A 117 -6.97 -7.16 -6.40
N VAL A 118 -7.61 -7.44 -5.28
CA VAL A 118 -7.59 -6.58 -4.09
C VAL A 118 -6.79 -7.27 -3.00
N LEU A 119 -5.74 -6.61 -2.54
CA LEU A 119 -4.88 -7.11 -1.47
C LEU A 119 -5.30 -6.50 -0.13
N LEU A 120 -5.46 -7.34 0.87
CA LEU A 120 -5.92 -6.96 2.19
C LEU A 120 -4.85 -7.31 3.23
N THR A 121 -4.32 -6.31 3.91
CA THR A 121 -3.38 -6.54 5.01
C THR A 121 -4.11 -7.00 6.26
N LEU A 122 -3.49 -7.87 7.04
CA LEU A 122 -4.09 -8.44 8.26
C LEU A 122 -3.82 -7.58 9.49
N ASP A 123 -2.70 -6.87 9.48
CA ASP A 123 -2.26 -6.04 10.59
C ASP A 123 -2.57 -4.58 10.29
N SER A 124 -3.34 -3.93 11.18
CA SER A 124 -3.77 -2.54 11.02
C SER A 124 -2.62 -1.52 11.06
N GLN A 125 -1.45 -1.89 11.55
CA GLN A 125 -0.26 -1.01 11.52
C GLN A 125 0.33 -0.85 10.12
N TYR A 126 -0.01 -1.73 9.18
CA TYR A 126 0.44 -1.66 7.79
C TYR A 126 -0.68 -1.20 6.89
N ALA A 127 -0.55 0.00 6.34
CA ALA A 127 -1.43 0.47 5.28
C ALA A 127 -0.84 0.10 3.91
N LEU A 128 -1.68 -0.41 3.03
CA LEU A 128 -1.33 -0.70 1.64
C LEU A 128 -2.12 0.25 0.73
N PRO A 129 -1.56 1.43 0.40
CA PRO A 129 -2.31 2.46 -0.33
C PRO A 129 -2.66 2.07 -1.76
N HIS A 130 -1.84 1.22 -2.40
CA HIS A 130 -2.05 0.74 -3.75
C HIS A 130 -2.41 -0.74 -3.73
N ASN A 131 -3.60 -1.05 -3.21
CA ASN A 131 -4.01 -2.43 -2.98
C ASN A 131 -4.90 -3.01 -4.10
N ASP A 132 -5.32 -2.21 -5.05
CA ASP A 132 -6.12 -2.65 -6.19
C ASP A 132 -5.25 -2.82 -7.43
N ILE A 133 -5.20 -4.03 -7.99
CA ILE A 133 -4.41 -4.35 -9.17
C ILE A 133 -5.36 -4.68 -10.32
N LEU A 134 -5.34 -3.87 -11.38
CA LEU A 134 -6.17 -4.11 -12.57
C LEU A 134 -5.58 -5.25 -13.42
N VAL A 135 -6.41 -6.18 -13.82
CA VAL A 135 -6.06 -7.25 -14.76
C VAL A 135 -6.27 -6.77 -16.20
N LEU A 136 -5.20 -6.68 -16.94
CA LEU A 136 -5.19 -6.23 -18.33
C LEU A 136 -5.51 -7.33 -19.33
#